data_a09f62bdd76530392586603d0ad22e15
#
_entry.id   a09f62bdd76530392586603d0ad22e15
#
_cell.length_a   1.000
_cell.length_b   1.000
_cell.length_c   1.000
_cell.angle_alpha   90.00
_cell.angle_beta   90.00
_cell.angle_gamma   90.00
#
_symmetry.space_group_name_H-M   'P 1'
#
loop_
_entity.id
_entity.type
_entity.pdbx_description
1 polymer ?
#
loop_
_entity_poly.entity_id
_entity_poly.type
_entity_poly.pdbx_seq_one_letter_code
_entity_poly.pdbx_strand_id
1 'polypeptide(L)'
;MMQYSDRTWALMRDAGLKMVFLGAESGSLETLKRMDKGGQMTPEKTLEMVRRMKSYGIVPELSFVMGNPPDPEADAHQTMNFIRQVKQLNPAAEIIMYLYTPVPLAGDLYDEAQAEGFAFPQTLEEWVSPAWLNFSQRRSLTMPWIKRPLHKQLHDFERVLNAYYPTSTDTRLTGARRRVLKLLSSWRYHTRIYRSPLELRALHRLIAYQRPETSGF
;
A
#
# COMPACT_ATOMS: atom_id res chain seq x y z
N MET A 1 4.52 14.67 -12.83
CA MET A 1 5.77 13.92 -13.13
C MET A 1 5.72 13.20 -14.48
N MET A 2 4.59 12.62 -14.90
CA MET A 2 4.47 11.95 -16.22
C MET A 2 4.88 12.84 -17.40
N GLN A 3 4.65 14.16 -17.31
CA GLN A 3 4.93 15.13 -18.37
C GLN A 3 6.37 15.67 -18.37
N TYR A 4 7.21 15.25 -17.39
CA TYR A 4 8.58 15.73 -17.35
C TYR A 4 9.42 15.13 -18.48
N SER A 5 10.25 15.98 -19.09
CA SER A 5 11.19 15.56 -20.11
C SER A 5 12.30 14.66 -19.55
N ASP A 6 12.97 13.92 -20.41
CA ASP A 6 14.13 13.11 -20.01
C ASP A 6 15.25 13.97 -19.42
N ARG A 7 15.41 15.20 -19.93
CA ARG A 7 16.34 16.17 -19.35
C ARG A 7 15.98 16.50 -17.90
N THR A 8 14.68 16.69 -17.60
CA THR A 8 14.23 16.98 -16.23
C THR A 8 14.51 15.81 -15.30
N TRP A 9 14.24 14.57 -15.75
CA TRP A 9 14.54 13.37 -14.97
C TRP A 9 16.04 13.21 -14.70
N ALA A 10 16.88 13.45 -15.71
CA ALA A 10 18.33 13.42 -15.54
C ALA A 10 18.80 14.46 -14.52
N LEU A 11 18.31 15.69 -14.60
CA LEU A 11 18.65 16.76 -13.66
C LEU A 11 18.23 16.42 -12.22
N MET A 12 17.04 15.84 -12.01
CA MET A 12 16.59 15.41 -10.69
C MET A 12 17.53 14.32 -10.12
N ARG A 13 17.89 13.32 -10.92
CA ARG A 13 18.87 12.30 -10.53
C ARG A 13 20.20 12.91 -10.17
N ASP A 14 20.74 13.80 -11.01
CA ASP A 14 22.06 14.42 -10.86
C ASP A 14 22.08 15.38 -9.66
N ALA A 15 20.95 16.00 -9.35
CA ALA A 15 20.75 16.77 -8.12
C ALA A 15 20.62 15.90 -6.85
N GLY A 16 20.68 14.56 -6.98
CA GLY A 16 20.69 13.63 -5.85
C GLY A 16 19.30 13.11 -5.42
N LEU A 17 18.26 13.29 -6.23
CA LEU A 17 16.94 12.71 -5.93
C LEU A 17 17.02 11.18 -5.93
N LYS A 18 16.72 10.54 -4.80
CA LYS A 18 16.80 9.08 -4.62
C LYS A 18 15.44 8.40 -4.52
N MET A 19 14.46 9.09 -3.97
CA MET A 19 13.14 8.52 -3.71
C MET A 19 12.06 9.58 -3.88
N VAL A 20 10.88 9.15 -4.33
CA VAL A 20 9.70 10.00 -4.43
C VAL A 20 8.49 9.24 -3.94
N PHE A 21 7.74 9.84 -3.01
CA PHE A 21 6.44 9.34 -2.57
C PHE A 21 5.36 9.70 -3.59
N LEU A 22 4.53 8.71 -3.95
CA LEU A 22 3.47 8.84 -4.94
C LEU A 22 2.22 8.08 -4.46
N GLY A 23 1.06 8.74 -4.50
CA GLY A 23 -0.23 8.09 -4.30
C GLY A 23 -0.61 7.29 -5.54
N ALA A 24 -0.41 5.97 -5.52
CA ALA A 24 -0.90 5.06 -6.55
C ALA A 24 -2.36 4.67 -6.34
N GLU A 25 -2.79 4.71 -5.10
CA GLU A 25 -4.12 4.52 -4.54
C GLU A 25 -4.71 3.13 -4.76
N SER A 26 -4.90 2.69 -6.00
CA SER A 26 -5.49 1.38 -6.31
C SER A 26 -4.94 0.76 -7.59
N GLY A 27 -5.00 -0.56 -7.66
CA GLY A 27 -4.80 -1.31 -8.90
C GLY A 27 -6.07 -1.45 -9.75
N SER A 28 -7.19 -0.92 -9.26
CA SER A 28 -8.49 -0.93 -9.94
C SER A 28 -8.75 0.40 -10.63
N LEU A 29 -8.95 0.38 -11.95
CA LEU A 29 -9.34 1.57 -12.70
C LEU A 29 -10.69 2.12 -12.23
N GLU A 30 -11.61 1.25 -11.86
CA GLU A 30 -12.93 1.63 -11.35
C GLU A 30 -12.80 2.37 -10.02
N THR A 31 -12.03 1.82 -9.08
CA THR A 31 -11.77 2.46 -7.79
C THR A 31 -11.06 3.81 -7.97
N LEU A 32 -10.08 3.90 -8.88
CA LEU A 32 -9.40 5.17 -9.19
C LEU A 32 -10.35 6.24 -9.73
N LYS A 33 -11.34 5.86 -10.54
CA LYS A 33 -12.37 6.78 -11.02
C LYS A 33 -13.24 7.29 -9.87
N ARG A 34 -13.68 6.41 -8.96
CA ARG A 34 -14.48 6.79 -7.78
C ARG A 34 -13.71 7.67 -6.78
N MET A 35 -12.40 7.50 -6.68
CA MET A 35 -11.54 8.37 -5.87
C MET A 35 -11.35 9.77 -6.47
N ASP A 36 -11.94 10.03 -7.64
CA ASP A 36 -11.87 11.31 -8.37
C ASP A 36 -10.46 11.91 -8.44
N LYS A 37 -9.49 11.08 -8.78
CA LYS A 37 -8.08 11.52 -9.01
C LYS A 37 -7.92 12.30 -10.32
N GLY A 38 -8.91 13.18 -10.64
CA GLY A 38 -8.90 14.01 -11.84
C GLY A 38 -8.96 13.23 -13.14
N GLY A 39 -9.44 11.97 -13.13
CA GLY A 39 -9.62 11.12 -14.30
C GLY A 39 -8.35 10.77 -15.08
N GLN A 40 -7.17 11.19 -14.59
CA GLN A 40 -5.92 11.06 -15.32
C GLN A 40 -5.04 9.88 -14.87
N MET A 41 -5.23 9.38 -13.67
CA MET A 41 -4.44 8.25 -13.16
C MET A 41 -5.07 6.92 -13.56
N THR A 42 -4.25 6.03 -14.10
CA THR A 42 -4.62 4.64 -14.40
C THR A 42 -3.52 3.70 -13.92
N PRO A 43 -3.82 2.41 -13.71
CA PRO A 43 -2.80 1.42 -13.36
C PRO A 43 -1.63 1.39 -14.36
N GLU A 44 -1.92 1.53 -15.67
CA GLU A 44 -0.90 1.53 -16.73
C GLU A 44 0.04 2.72 -16.61
N LYS A 45 -0.48 3.92 -16.34
CA LYS A 45 0.34 5.12 -16.11
C LYS A 45 1.20 4.97 -14.86
N THR A 46 0.69 4.35 -13.81
CA THR A 46 1.51 4.03 -12.63
C THR A 46 2.66 3.10 -12.99
N LEU A 47 2.42 2.04 -13.76
CA LEU A 47 3.50 1.14 -14.23
C LEU A 47 4.50 1.85 -15.14
N GLU A 48 4.04 2.75 -16.00
CA GLU A 48 4.93 3.56 -16.84
C GLU A 48 5.83 4.46 -15.98
N MET A 49 5.26 5.13 -14.97
CA MET A 49 6.02 5.93 -14.01
C MET A 49 7.07 5.09 -13.26
N VAL A 50 6.70 3.90 -12.81
CA VAL A 50 7.60 2.97 -12.12
C VAL A 50 8.77 2.55 -13.03
N ARG A 51 8.52 2.27 -14.33
CA ARG A 51 9.57 1.97 -15.30
C ARG A 51 10.51 3.15 -15.48
N ARG A 52 9.93 4.33 -15.65
CA ARG A 52 10.68 5.56 -15.89
C ARG A 52 11.56 5.91 -14.69
N MET A 53 11.03 5.85 -13.47
CA MET A 53 11.82 6.09 -12.26
C MET A 53 12.96 5.07 -12.12
N LYS A 54 12.69 3.78 -12.42
CA LYS A 54 13.73 2.74 -12.43
C LYS A 54 14.88 3.08 -13.37
N SER A 55 14.60 3.58 -14.59
CA SER A 55 15.64 3.90 -15.58
C SER A 55 16.56 5.06 -15.14
N TYR A 56 16.07 5.92 -14.23
CA TYR A 56 16.85 7.01 -13.63
C TYR A 56 17.45 6.66 -12.26
N GLY A 57 17.23 5.44 -11.75
CA GLY A 57 17.71 5.02 -10.43
C GLY A 57 17.00 5.74 -9.26
N ILE A 58 15.79 6.23 -9.50
CA ILE A 58 14.92 6.88 -8.50
C ILE A 58 13.92 5.84 -8.00
N VAL A 59 13.83 5.65 -6.69
CA VAL A 59 12.94 4.70 -6.05
C VAL A 59 11.54 5.30 -5.91
N PRO A 60 10.49 4.70 -6.51
CA PRO A 60 9.12 5.10 -6.19
C PRO A 60 8.71 4.49 -4.85
N GLU A 61 8.18 5.30 -3.95
CA GLU A 61 7.46 4.87 -2.76
C GLU A 61 5.98 5.07 -3.03
N LEU A 62 5.26 3.96 -3.19
CA LEU A 62 3.88 3.96 -3.66
C LEU A 62 2.91 3.61 -2.53
N SER A 63 1.95 4.48 -2.27
CA SER A 63 0.85 4.20 -1.35
C SER A 63 -0.36 3.63 -2.07
N PHE A 64 -0.98 2.63 -1.45
CA PHE A 64 -2.20 1.97 -1.90
C PHE A 64 -3.25 2.00 -0.80
N VAL A 65 -4.49 2.27 -1.18
CA VAL A 65 -5.66 2.23 -0.31
C VAL A 65 -6.44 0.95 -0.64
N MET A 66 -6.56 0.06 0.33
CA MET A 66 -7.05 -1.29 0.16
C MET A 66 -8.46 -1.45 0.74
N GLY A 67 -9.27 -2.30 0.12
CA GLY A 67 -10.57 -2.68 0.66
C GLY A 67 -11.61 -1.57 0.53
N ASN A 68 -11.67 -0.95 -0.63
CA ASN A 68 -12.67 0.06 -0.94
C ASN A 68 -14.05 -0.59 -1.18
N PRO A 69 -15.16 0.04 -0.69
CA PRO A 69 -16.50 -0.39 -1.04
C PRO A 69 -16.76 -0.20 -2.55
N PRO A 70 -17.80 -0.82 -3.15
CA PRO A 70 -18.78 -1.72 -2.52
C PRO A 70 -18.28 -3.17 -2.41
N ASP A 71 -17.19 -3.56 -3.10
CA ASP A 71 -16.61 -4.91 -3.03
C ASP A 71 -15.15 -4.85 -2.54
N PRO A 72 -14.95 -4.78 -1.22
CA PRO A 72 -13.63 -4.63 -0.63
C PRO A 72 -12.71 -5.84 -0.87
N GLU A 73 -13.27 -7.04 -1.06
CA GLU A 73 -12.48 -8.24 -1.33
C GLU A 73 -11.94 -8.22 -2.77
N ALA A 74 -12.78 -7.91 -3.75
CA ALA A 74 -12.35 -7.79 -5.16
C ALA A 74 -11.34 -6.65 -5.34
N ASP A 75 -11.60 -5.47 -4.76
CA ASP A 75 -10.69 -4.32 -4.78
C ASP A 75 -9.30 -4.69 -4.19
N ALA A 76 -9.30 -5.31 -3.02
CA ALA A 76 -8.08 -5.75 -2.36
C ALA A 76 -7.29 -6.75 -3.20
N HIS A 77 -7.94 -7.76 -3.76
CA HIS A 77 -7.31 -8.76 -4.62
C HIS A 77 -6.73 -8.16 -5.89
N GLN A 78 -7.45 -7.25 -6.54
CA GLN A 78 -6.99 -6.55 -7.73
C GLN A 78 -5.76 -5.69 -7.43
N THR A 79 -5.78 -4.95 -6.33
CA THR A 79 -4.66 -4.11 -5.90
C THR A 79 -3.46 -4.95 -5.45
N MET A 80 -3.66 -6.08 -4.74
CA MET A 80 -2.56 -7.01 -4.42
C MET A 80 -1.87 -7.55 -5.69
N ASN A 81 -2.65 -7.91 -6.73
CA ASN A 81 -2.09 -8.37 -8.00
C ASN A 81 -1.31 -7.24 -8.71
N PHE A 82 -1.83 -6.02 -8.66
CA PHE A 82 -1.16 -4.86 -9.21
C PHE A 82 0.16 -4.52 -8.48
N ILE A 83 0.17 -4.56 -7.16
CA ILE A 83 1.40 -4.41 -6.34
C ILE A 83 2.46 -5.44 -6.75
N ARG A 84 2.05 -6.67 -7.03
CA ARG A 84 2.98 -7.70 -7.54
C ARG A 84 3.59 -7.32 -8.89
N GLN A 85 2.80 -6.75 -9.82
CA GLN A 85 3.30 -6.25 -11.11
C GLN A 85 4.30 -5.10 -10.91
N VAL A 86 4.00 -4.16 -10.02
CA VAL A 86 4.92 -3.08 -9.64
C VAL A 86 6.25 -3.64 -9.16
N LYS A 87 6.23 -4.59 -8.22
CA LYS A 87 7.44 -5.20 -7.64
C LYS A 87 8.21 -6.06 -8.65
N GLN A 88 7.54 -6.72 -9.59
CA GLN A 88 8.20 -7.45 -10.68
C GLN A 88 8.93 -6.49 -11.62
N LEU A 89 8.30 -5.35 -11.91
CA LEU A 89 8.84 -4.32 -12.77
C LEU A 89 10.03 -3.58 -12.14
N ASN A 90 9.86 -3.18 -10.88
CA ASN A 90 10.89 -2.51 -10.09
C ASN A 90 10.95 -3.11 -8.68
N PRO A 91 11.83 -4.10 -8.43
CA PRO A 91 11.98 -4.70 -7.10
C PRO A 91 12.34 -3.70 -5.99
N ALA A 92 12.97 -2.57 -6.33
CA ALA A 92 13.33 -1.52 -5.38
C ALA A 92 12.16 -0.62 -4.98
N ALA A 93 11.04 -0.62 -5.73
CA ALA A 93 9.88 0.18 -5.37
C ALA A 93 9.43 -0.14 -3.93
N GLU A 94 9.23 0.88 -3.11
CA GLU A 94 8.68 0.71 -1.76
C GLU A 94 7.16 0.78 -1.83
N ILE A 95 6.50 -0.04 -1.02
CA ILE A 95 5.03 -0.16 -1.02
C ILE A 95 4.51 0.13 0.38
N ILE A 96 3.53 1.01 0.46
CA ILE A 96 2.77 1.30 1.67
C ILE A 96 1.32 0.95 1.39
N MET A 97 0.72 0.15 2.26
CA MET A 97 -0.69 -0.24 2.14
C MET A 97 -1.48 0.33 3.29
N TYR A 98 -2.60 0.98 2.98
CA TYR A 98 -3.53 1.51 3.94
C TYR A 98 -4.90 0.87 3.73
N LEU A 99 -5.64 0.63 4.80
CA LEU A 99 -7.08 0.36 4.66
C LEU A 99 -7.81 1.65 4.30
N TYR A 100 -8.81 1.52 3.44
CA TYR A 100 -9.67 2.65 3.12
C TYR A 100 -10.33 3.16 4.41
N THR A 101 -10.08 4.42 4.71
CA THR A 101 -10.69 5.14 5.83
C THR A 101 -11.50 6.29 5.24
N PRO A 102 -12.82 6.31 5.42
CA PRO A 102 -13.67 7.36 4.90
C PRO A 102 -13.25 8.73 5.45
N VAL A 103 -13.35 9.73 4.60
CA VAL A 103 -13.20 11.13 4.97
C VAL A 103 -14.53 11.85 4.78
N PRO A 104 -14.86 12.88 5.60
CA PRO A 104 -16.14 13.58 5.54
C PRO A 104 -16.17 14.58 4.37
N LEU A 105 -15.91 14.10 3.18
CA LEU A 105 -15.94 14.85 1.93
C LEU A 105 -16.95 14.19 0.99
N ALA A 106 -17.90 14.98 0.48
CA ALA A 106 -18.90 14.51 -0.48
C ALA A 106 -18.23 13.85 -1.72
N GLY A 107 -18.82 12.76 -2.19
CA GLY A 107 -18.35 12.00 -3.34
C GLY A 107 -18.74 10.53 -3.25
N ASP A 108 -18.56 9.78 -4.35
CA ASP A 108 -19.02 8.41 -4.49
C ASP A 108 -18.56 7.50 -3.34
N LEU A 109 -17.30 7.60 -2.94
CA LEU A 109 -16.76 6.78 -1.84
C LEU A 109 -17.34 7.15 -0.45
N TYR A 110 -17.72 8.42 -0.25
CA TYR A 110 -18.40 8.82 0.97
C TYR A 110 -19.81 8.23 1.02
N ASP A 111 -20.55 8.35 -0.08
CA ASP A 111 -21.93 7.84 -0.19
C ASP A 111 -21.96 6.31 -0.07
N GLU A 112 -21.02 5.62 -0.71
CA GLU A 112 -20.84 4.16 -0.57
C GLU A 112 -20.50 3.77 0.88
N ALA A 113 -19.63 4.50 1.56
CA ALA A 113 -19.29 4.22 2.95
C ALA A 113 -20.51 4.36 3.88
N GLN A 114 -21.34 5.40 3.65
CA GLN A 114 -22.57 5.59 4.40
C GLN A 114 -23.60 4.47 4.10
N ALA A 115 -23.73 4.07 2.84
CA ALA A 115 -24.61 2.97 2.44
C ALA A 115 -24.22 1.64 3.09
N GLU A 116 -22.92 1.43 3.32
CA GLU A 116 -22.37 0.28 4.04
C GLU A 116 -22.45 0.41 5.58
N GLY A 117 -23.10 1.46 6.08
CA GLY A 117 -23.37 1.66 7.50
C GLY A 117 -22.29 2.41 8.27
N PHE A 118 -21.38 3.09 7.60
CA PHE A 118 -20.42 3.96 8.27
C PHE A 118 -21.08 5.28 8.66
N ALA A 119 -21.04 5.62 9.95
CA ALA A 119 -21.58 6.88 10.48
C ALA A 119 -20.44 7.82 10.88
N PHE A 120 -20.45 9.02 10.30
CA PHE A 120 -19.57 10.08 10.75
C PHE A 120 -20.11 10.74 12.01
N PRO A 121 -19.24 11.26 12.90
CA PRO A 121 -19.66 12.09 14.01
C PRO A 121 -20.54 13.26 13.55
N GLN A 122 -21.60 13.54 14.31
CA GLN A 122 -22.56 14.59 14.00
C GLN A 122 -22.41 15.80 14.93
N THR A 123 -21.80 15.62 16.11
CA THR A 123 -21.57 16.67 17.09
C THR A 123 -20.08 16.89 17.35
N LEU A 124 -19.73 18.04 17.89
CA LEU A 124 -18.33 18.32 18.24
C LEU A 124 -17.78 17.34 19.27
N GLU A 125 -18.61 16.95 20.24
CA GLU A 125 -18.27 15.99 21.28
C GLU A 125 -17.92 14.63 20.68
N GLU A 126 -18.67 14.18 19.66
CA GLU A 126 -18.38 12.92 18.94
C GLU A 126 -17.07 13.01 18.17
N TRP A 127 -16.78 14.15 17.51
CA TRP A 127 -15.52 14.35 16.77
C TRP A 127 -14.28 14.31 17.66
N VAL A 128 -14.40 14.75 18.92
CA VAL A 128 -13.29 14.73 19.90
C VAL A 128 -13.33 13.50 20.82
N SER A 129 -14.26 12.58 20.59
CA SER A 129 -14.41 11.38 21.42
C SER A 129 -13.18 10.47 21.34
N PRO A 130 -12.85 9.73 22.41
CA PRO A 130 -11.77 8.75 22.38
C PRO A 130 -11.96 7.68 21.29
N ALA A 131 -13.21 7.31 20.98
CA ALA A 131 -13.54 6.35 19.93
C ALA A 131 -13.12 6.87 18.54
N TRP A 132 -13.50 8.13 18.23
CA TRP A 132 -13.13 8.76 16.97
C TRP A 132 -11.62 9.01 16.87
N LEU A 133 -10.98 9.47 17.95
CA LEU A 133 -9.53 9.67 17.98
C LEU A 133 -8.76 8.36 17.74
N ASN A 134 -9.20 7.27 18.36
CA ASN A 134 -8.59 5.95 18.10
C ASN A 134 -8.80 5.49 16.65
N PHE A 135 -9.98 5.72 16.08
CA PHE A 135 -10.28 5.44 14.69
C PHE A 135 -9.40 6.27 13.74
N SER A 136 -9.34 7.58 13.92
CA SER A 136 -8.54 8.48 13.07
C SER A 136 -7.05 8.21 13.14
N GLN A 137 -6.55 7.72 14.29
CA GLN A 137 -5.17 7.28 14.49
C GLN A 137 -4.94 5.82 14.06
N ARG A 138 -5.92 5.18 13.42
CA ARG A 138 -5.86 3.78 12.96
C ARG A 138 -5.59 2.75 14.05
N ARG A 139 -5.87 3.09 15.31
CA ARG A 139 -5.76 2.18 16.46
C ARG A 139 -6.95 1.24 16.59
N SER A 140 -8.07 1.60 15.98
CA SER A 140 -9.31 0.80 15.95
C SER A 140 -9.87 0.86 14.54
N LEU A 141 -9.66 -0.21 13.77
CA LEU A 141 -10.14 -0.31 12.39
C LEU A 141 -11.47 -1.07 12.38
N THR A 142 -12.54 -0.37 12.68
CA THR A 142 -13.91 -0.89 12.64
C THR A 142 -14.66 -0.34 11.43
N MET A 143 -14.22 -0.71 10.23
CA MET A 143 -14.98 -0.43 9.02
C MET A 143 -16.06 -1.50 8.86
N PRO A 144 -17.34 -1.13 8.64
CA PRO A 144 -18.42 -2.09 8.49
C PRO A 144 -18.18 -3.13 7.38
N TRP A 145 -17.55 -2.72 6.29
CA TRP A 145 -17.27 -3.57 5.12
C TRP A 145 -15.96 -4.36 5.22
N ILE A 146 -15.03 -4.01 6.13
CA ILE A 146 -13.76 -4.75 6.31
C ILE A 146 -13.95 -5.87 7.33
N LYS A 147 -14.18 -7.07 6.84
CA LYS A 147 -14.28 -8.27 7.68
C LYS A 147 -12.90 -8.70 8.18
N ARG A 148 -12.84 -9.30 9.38
CA ARG A 148 -11.60 -9.84 9.98
C ARG A 148 -10.77 -10.74 9.04
N PRO A 149 -11.38 -11.63 8.21
CA PRO A 149 -10.61 -12.45 7.27
C PRO A 149 -9.84 -11.62 6.24
N LEU A 150 -10.47 -10.59 5.64
CA LEU A 150 -9.83 -9.70 4.68
C LEU A 150 -8.68 -8.93 5.33
N HIS A 151 -8.92 -8.31 6.48
CA HIS A 151 -7.88 -7.60 7.23
C HIS A 151 -6.66 -8.50 7.50
N LYS A 152 -6.90 -9.73 7.98
CA LYS A 152 -5.83 -10.71 8.19
C LYS A 152 -5.10 -11.08 6.90
N GLN A 153 -5.83 -11.23 5.79
CA GLN A 153 -5.24 -11.54 4.49
C GLN A 153 -4.31 -10.42 4.00
N LEU A 154 -4.70 -9.17 4.16
CA LEU A 154 -3.89 -8.02 3.78
C LEU A 154 -2.60 -7.94 4.61
N HIS A 155 -2.69 -8.11 5.92
CA HIS A 155 -1.52 -8.21 6.78
C HIS A 155 -0.58 -9.37 6.43
N ASP A 156 -1.15 -10.54 6.14
CA ASP A 156 -0.37 -11.71 5.76
C ASP A 156 0.31 -11.50 4.39
N PHE A 157 -0.39 -10.85 3.44
CA PHE A 157 0.19 -10.45 2.15
C PHE A 157 1.34 -9.45 2.33
N GLU A 158 1.13 -8.38 3.09
CA GLU A 158 2.16 -7.37 3.39
C GLU A 158 3.42 -8.04 3.97
N ARG A 159 3.25 -8.93 4.92
CA ARG A 159 4.35 -9.65 5.56
C ARG A 159 5.16 -10.49 4.57
N VAL A 160 4.49 -11.22 3.68
CA VAL A 160 5.14 -12.03 2.65
C VAL A 160 5.82 -11.14 1.62
N LEU A 161 5.17 -10.05 1.20
CA LEU A 161 5.72 -9.08 0.26
C LEU A 161 7.03 -8.47 0.79
N ASN A 162 6.99 -7.95 2.03
CA ASN A 162 8.14 -7.31 2.67
C ASN A 162 9.28 -8.29 2.98
N ALA A 163 8.98 -9.56 3.23
CA ALA A 163 10.01 -10.58 3.40
C ALA A 163 10.66 -10.96 2.04
N TYR A 164 9.88 -11.03 0.97
CA TYR A 164 10.39 -11.39 -0.36
C TYR A 164 11.11 -10.21 -1.05
N TYR A 165 10.64 -8.98 -0.83
CA TYR A 165 11.26 -7.74 -1.28
C TYR A 165 11.63 -6.85 -0.08
N PRO A 166 12.63 -7.23 0.71
CA PRO A 166 13.03 -6.42 1.86
C PRO A 166 13.45 -5.03 1.42
N THR A 167 13.03 -4.04 2.19
CA THR A 167 13.34 -2.63 1.89
C THR A 167 14.85 -2.39 1.68
N SER A 168 15.17 -1.56 0.69
CA SER A 168 16.55 -1.16 0.41
C SER A 168 17.02 -0.01 1.33
N THR A 169 16.10 0.69 1.97
CA THR A 169 16.38 1.90 2.76
C THR A 169 16.72 1.62 4.22
N ASP A 170 16.45 0.42 4.75
CA ASP A 170 16.85 0.04 6.10
C ASP A 170 18.29 -0.51 6.10
N THR A 171 19.21 0.28 6.64
CA THR A 171 20.63 -0.08 6.76
C THR A 171 20.90 -1.24 7.74
N ARG A 172 19.97 -1.52 8.66
CA ARG A 172 20.06 -2.65 9.60
C ARG A 172 19.86 -4.01 8.93
N LEU A 173 19.23 -4.02 7.74
CA LEU A 173 19.05 -5.22 6.94
C LEU A 173 20.28 -5.48 6.07
N THR A 174 21.21 -6.27 6.58
CA THR A 174 22.40 -6.69 5.83
C THR A 174 22.03 -7.56 4.61
N GLY A 175 22.93 -7.65 3.64
CA GLY A 175 22.72 -8.48 2.44
C GLY A 175 22.45 -9.96 2.75
N ALA A 176 23.06 -10.51 3.82
CA ALA A 176 22.79 -11.88 4.28
C ALA A 176 21.36 -12.01 4.81
N ARG A 177 20.91 -11.10 5.68
CA ARG A 177 19.54 -11.09 6.21
C ARG A 177 18.49 -10.98 5.10
N ARG A 178 18.73 -10.12 4.11
CA ARG A 178 17.84 -9.98 2.92
C ARG A 178 17.74 -11.26 2.12
N ARG A 179 18.86 -11.99 1.93
CA ARG A 179 18.85 -13.28 1.23
C ARG A 179 18.06 -14.34 1.99
N VAL A 180 18.22 -14.44 3.31
CA VAL A 180 17.48 -15.39 4.16
C VAL A 180 15.97 -15.08 4.10
N LEU A 181 15.57 -13.83 4.26
CA LEU A 181 14.17 -13.39 4.15
C LEU A 181 13.57 -13.79 2.81
N LYS A 182 14.27 -13.48 1.71
CA LYS A 182 13.83 -13.79 0.36
C LYS A 182 13.71 -15.30 0.12
N LEU A 183 14.65 -16.08 0.59
CA LEU A 183 14.63 -17.55 0.44
C LEU A 183 13.41 -18.14 1.17
N LEU A 184 13.21 -17.78 2.43
CA LEU A 184 12.12 -18.31 3.26
C LEU A 184 10.73 -17.88 2.79
N SER A 185 10.61 -16.67 2.21
CA SER A 185 9.33 -16.16 1.71
C SER A 185 9.04 -16.51 0.24
N SER A 186 10.05 -16.97 -0.50
CA SER A 186 9.97 -17.20 -1.96
C SER A 186 8.82 -18.13 -2.35
N TRP A 187 8.71 -19.27 -1.70
CA TRP A 187 7.67 -20.24 -2.02
C TRP A 187 6.27 -19.65 -1.83
N ARG A 188 6.03 -18.92 -0.73
CA ARG A 188 4.74 -18.25 -0.48
C ARG A 188 4.43 -17.19 -1.52
N TYR A 189 5.43 -16.38 -1.86
CA TYR A 189 5.25 -15.32 -2.84
C TYR A 189 4.91 -15.89 -4.22
N HIS A 190 5.58 -16.95 -4.67
CA HIS A 190 5.35 -17.55 -5.97
C HIS A 190 4.04 -18.36 -6.03
N THR A 191 3.74 -19.13 -5.01
CA THR A 191 2.50 -19.92 -4.92
C THR A 191 1.27 -19.07 -4.55
N ARG A 192 1.45 -17.78 -4.18
CA ARG A 192 0.40 -16.88 -3.69
C ARG A 192 -0.29 -17.36 -2.40
N ILE A 193 0.37 -18.21 -1.62
CA ILE A 193 -0.13 -18.70 -0.33
C ILE A 193 0.32 -17.73 0.77
N TYR A 194 -0.47 -16.69 1.01
CA TYR A 194 -0.13 -15.68 2.01
C TYR A 194 -0.62 -16.04 3.42
N ARG A 195 -1.67 -16.84 3.52
CA ARG A 195 -2.37 -17.15 4.78
C ARG A 195 -1.43 -17.68 5.86
N SER A 196 -1.50 -17.05 7.05
CA SER A 196 -0.81 -17.47 8.28
C SER A 196 0.70 -17.77 8.09
N PRO A 197 1.54 -16.79 7.71
CA PRO A 197 2.97 -16.98 7.53
C PRO A 197 3.69 -17.02 8.90
N LEU A 198 3.52 -18.11 9.64
CA LEU A 198 4.02 -18.25 11.02
C LEU A 198 5.54 -18.21 11.08
N GLU A 199 6.22 -18.81 10.10
CA GLU A 199 7.67 -18.78 9.98
C GLU A 199 8.21 -17.37 9.79
N LEU A 200 7.48 -16.52 9.01
CA LEU A 200 7.87 -15.13 8.81
C LEU A 200 7.56 -14.26 10.03
N ARG A 201 6.52 -14.60 10.80
CA ARG A 201 6.22 -13.94 12.08
C ARG A 201 7.30 -14.24 13.11
N ALA A 202 7.74 -15.50 13.20
CA ALA A 202 8.83 -15.89 14.08
C ALA A 202 10.14 -15.20 13.67
N LEU A 203 10.43 -15.19 12.36
CA LEU A 203 11.62 -14.54 11.83
C LEU A 203 11.63 -13.02 12.06
N HIS A 204 10.48 -12.37 12.03
CA HIS A 204 10.37 -10.92 12.30
C HIS A 204 10.81 -10.56 13.72
N ARG A 205 10.65 -11.46 14.72
CA ARG A 205 11.13 -11.25 16.07
C ARG A 205 12.68 -11.24 16.16
N LEU A 206 13.34 -11.92 15.22
CA LEU A 206 14.81 -12.00 15.16
C LEU A 206 15.38 -10.94 14.20
N ILE A 207 14.69 -10.69 13.11
CA ILE A 207 15.09 -9.75 12.06
C ILE A 207 13.91 -8.81 11.82
N ALA A 208 13.93 -7.63 12.43
CA ALA A 208 12.90 -6.62 12.22
C ALA A 208 12.96 -6.12 10.76
N TYR A 209 12.16 -6.69 9.87
CA TYR A 209 12.14 -6.37 8.43
C TYR A 209 10.91 -5.60 7.96
N GLN A 210 9.88 -5.49 8.81
CA GLN A 210 8.74 -4.60 8.56
C GLN A 210 8.96 -3.30 9.31
N ARG A 211 8.74 -2.19 8.64
CA ARG A 211 8.84 -0.88 9.27
C ARG A 211 7.47 -0.44 9.78
N PRO A 212 7.37 0.06 11.02
CA PRO A 212 6.12 0.62 11.52
C PRO A 212 5.58 1.75 10.65
N GLU A 213 6.47 2.56 10.07
CA GLU A 213 6.11 3.71 9.25
C GLU A 213 5.48 3.34 7.91
N THR A 214 5.76 2.13 7.41
CA THR A 214 5.22 1.62 6.14
C THR A 214 4.07 0.67 6.33
N SER A 215 3.75 0.28 7.56
CA SER A 215 2.57 -0.52 7.88
C SER A 215 1.39 0.41 8.12
N GLY A 216 0.48 0.45 7.21
CA GLY A 216 -0.76 1.22 7.29
C GLY A 216 -1.90 0.47 8.00
N PHE A 217 -1.59 -0.67 8.61
CA PHE A 217 -2.56 -1.55 9.27
C PHE A 217 -2.33 -1.61 10.78
#